data_57f06a61ad57b1756e9c8cac63a32643
#
_entry.id   57f06a61ad57b1756e9c8cac63a32643
#
_cell.length_a   1.000
_cell.length_b   1.000
_cell.length_c   1.000
_cell.angle_alpha   90.00
_cell.angle_beta   90.00
_cell.angle_gamma   90.00
#
_symmetry.space_group_name_H-M   'P 1'
#
loop_
_entity.id
_entity.type
_entity.pdbx_description
1 polymer ?
#
loop_
_entity_poly.entity_id
_entity_poly.type
_entity_poly.pdbx_seq_one_letter_code
_entity_poly.pdbx_strand_id
1 'polypeptide(L)'
;MLFRSRLFGACVDVVGIVNMQTFLEKTSDYRRKLREVEYGPLSDPEFLKTISPIHKADKINVPVLIGHGFNDPRVPVEEAMQLAVALKDRKQSPRLFIAPDEGHGFQKLENRIYFNERVVQFLDETIGARKPMAIPNP
;
A
#
# COMPACT_ATOMS: atom_id res chain seq x y z
N MET A 1 -1.10 -9.45 -4.40
CA MET A 1 -0.18 -9.83 -5.49
C MET A 1 1.25 -10.00 -5.00
N LEU A 2 1.86 -9.05 -4.30
CA LEU A 2 3.25 -9.09 -3.82
C LEU A 2 3.62 -10.33 -3.01
N PHE A 3 2.73 -10.84 -2.20
CA PHE A 3 2.95 -12.02 -1.37
C PHE A 3 2.78 -13.36 -2.12
N ARG A 4 2.44 -13.33 -3.41
CA ARG A 4 2.24 -14.55 -4.24
C ARG A 4 3.24 -14.69 -5.38
N SER A 5 4.10 -13.69 -5.63
CA SER A 5 4.99 -13.68 -6.79
C SER A 5 6.38 -13.15 -6.43
N ARG A 6 7.40 -13.77 -7.01
CA ARG A 6 8.79 -13.31 -6.98
C ARG A 6 9.17 -12.46 -8.19
N LEU A 7 8.21 -12.08 -9.02
CA LEU A 7 8.44 -11.32 -10.25
C LEU A 7 8.70 -9.83 -10.00
N PHE A 8 8.25 -9.31 -8.83
CA PHE A 8 8.39 -7.89 -8.51
C PHE A 8 9.72 -7.60 -7.84
N GLY A 9 10.40 -6.53 -8.27
CA GLY A 9 11.64 -6.04 -7.67
C GLY A 9 11.43 -4.96 -6.60
N ALA A 10 10.30 -4.25 -6.65
CA ALA A 10 9.90 -3.21 -5.71
C ALA A 10 8.38 -3.05 -5.71
N CYS A 11 7.83 -2.36 -4.71
CA CYS A 11 6.41 -2.03 -4.61
C CYS A 11 6.21 -0.57 -4.24
N VAL A 12 5.29 0.10 -4.93
CA VAL A 12 4.74 1.40 -4.52
C VAL A 12 3.27 1.17 -4.17
N ASP A 13 2.94 1.34 -2.90
CA ASP A 13 1.57 1.25 -2.38
C ASP A 13 1.01 2.65 -2.17
N VAL A 14 -0.12 2.96 -2.81
CA VAL A 14 -0.78 4.26 -2.69
C VAL A 14 -2.20 4.04 -2.23
N VAL A 15 -2.54 4.57 -1.06
CA VAL A 15 -3.86 4.48 -0.42
C VAL A 15 -4.40 3.04 -0.33
N GLY A 16 -3.51 2.07 -0.11
CA GLY A 16 -3.84 0.65 -0.07
C GLY A 16 -4.64 0.25 1.18
N ILE A 17 -5.54 -0.72 1.01
CA ILE A 17 -6.23 -1.39 2.11
C ILE A 17 -5.43 -2.65 2.46
N VAL A 18 -4.94 -2.76 3.68
CA VAL A 18 -4.10 -3.88 4.11
C VAL A 18 -4.78 -4.81 5.12
N ASN A 19 -5.78 -4.30 5.83
CA ASN A 19 -6.55 -5.05 6.81
C ASN A 19 -8.06 -4.81 6.59
N MET A 20 -8.72 -5.76 5.94
CA MET A 20 -10.13 -5.63 5.57
C MET A 20 -11.04 -5.47 6.78
N GLN A 21 -10.69 -6.05 7.93
CA GLN A 21 -11.47 -5.91 9.15
C GLN A 21 -11.42 -4.46 9.65
N THR A 22 -10.23 -3.91 9.89
CA THR A 22 -10.08 -2.53 10.41
C THR A 22 -10.60 -1.48 9.41
N PHE A 23 -10.45 -1.75 8.11
CA PHE A 23 -11.02 -0.92 7.07
C PHE A 23 -12.55 -0.86 7.15
N LEU A 24 -13.22 -2.01 7.28
CA LEU A 24 -14.69 -2.06 7.40
C LEU A 24 -15.18 -1.46 8.72
N GLU A 25 -14.49 -1.73 9.83
CA GLU A 25 -14.83 -1.17 11.15
C GLU A 25 -14.80 0.37 11.14
N LYS A 26 -13.82 0.96 10.44
CA LYS A 26 -13.67 2.42 10.32
C LYS A 26 -14.46 3.06 9.19
N THR A 27 -15.03 2.25 8.31
CA THR A 27 -15.92 2.75 7.26
C THR A 27 -17.25 3.17 7.86
N SER A 28 -17.74 4.36 7.49
CA SER A 28 -19.06 4.86 7.93
C SER A 28 -20.19 3.91 7.55
N ASP A 29 -21.19 3.77 8.42
CA ASP A 29 -22.24 2.75 8.32
C ASP A 29 -22.96 2.71 6.97
N TYR A 30 -23.27 3.88 6.39
CA TYR A 30 -23.95 3.94 5.10
C TYR A 30 -23.10 3.39 3.94
N ARG A 31 -21.75 3.47 4.05
CA ARG A 31 -20.82 2.94 3.08
C ARG A 31 -20.44 1.49 3.37
N ARG A 32 -20.43 1.11 4.65
CA ARG A 32 -20.01 -0.23 5.08
C ARG A 32 -20.81 -1.32 4.39
N LYS A 33 -22.13 -1.18 4.31
CA LYS A 33 -22.99 -2.16 3.61
C LYS A 33 -22.57 -2.41 2.16
N LEU A 34 -22.19 -1.36 1.44
CA LEU A 34 -21.70 -1.48 0.06
C LEU A 34 -20.33 -2.17 0.02
N ARG A 35 -19.44 -1.83 0.97
CA ARG A 35 -18.11 -2.44 1.07
C ARG A 35 -18.16 -3.90 1.50
N GLU A 36 -19.10 -4.27 2.35
CA GLU A 36 -19.31 -5.67 2.72
C GLU A 36 -19.77 -6.53 1.54
N VAL A 37 -20.53 -5.99 0.61
CA VAL A 37 -20.87 -6.70 -0.64
C VAL A 37 -19.63 -6.92 -1.51
N GLU A 38 -18.69 -5.97 -1.50
CA GLU A 38 -17.47 -6.03 -2.31
C GLU A 38 -16.38 -6.93 -1.68
N TYR A 39 -16.19 -6.85 -0.36
CA TYR A 39 -15.05 -7.48 0.33
C TYR A 39 -15.44 -8.62 1.27
N GLY A 40 -16.71 -8.81 1.56
CA GLY A 40 -17.22 -9.76 2.55
C GLY A 40 -17.71 -9.08 3.83
N PRO A 41 -18.60 -9.75 4.58
CA PRO A 41 -19.26 -9.17 5.74
C PRO A 41 -18.32 -9.05 6.94
N LEU A 42 -18.46 -7.97 7.72
CA LEU A 42 -17.71 -7.78 8.97
C LEU A 42 -18.02 -8.87 10.01
N SER A 43 -19.16 -9.54 9.88
CA SER A 43 -19.54 -10.70 10.71
C SER A 43 -18.74 -11.98 10.44
N ASP A 44 -17.92 -12.01 9.37
CA ASP A 44 -17.01 -13.12 9.06
C ASP A 44 -15.54 -12.68 9.13
N PRO A 45 -14.98 -12.47 10.33
CA PRO A 45 -13.62 -11.98 10.51
C PRO A 45 -12.57 -12.99 10.00
N GLU A 46 -12.85 -14.29 10.02
CA GLU A 46 -11.91 -15.29 9.54
C GLU A 46 -11.76 -15.20 8.01
N PHE A 47 -12.85 -15.01 7.29
CA PHE A 47 -12.76 -14.73 5.85
C PHE A 47 -11.98 -13.44 5.55
N LEU A 48 -12.32 -12.33 6.24
CA LEU A 48 -11.62 -11.04 6.06
C LEU A 48 -10.12 -11.16 6.32
N LYS A 49 -9.73 -11.96 7.32
CA LYS A 49 -8.33 -12.27 7.61
C LYS A 49 -7.65 -12.98 6.44
N THR A 50 -8.31 -13.93 5.79
CA THR A 50 -7.73 -14.65 4.65
C THR A 50 -7.40 -13.76 3.46
N ILE A 51 -8.19 -12.72 3.24
CA ILE A 51 -8.03 -11.77 2.12
C ILE A 51 -7.19 -10.53 2.49
N SER A 52 -6.91 -10.30 3.78
CA SER A 52 -6.15 -9.14 4.26
C SER A 52 -4.65 -9.31 4.04
N PRO A 53 -3.99 -8.41 3.28
CA PRO A 53 -2.55 -8.46 3.02
C PRO A 53 -1.69 -8.42 4.28
N ILE A 54 -2.13 -7.75 5.34
CA ILE A 54 -1.38 -7.58 6.59
C ILE A 54 -0.98 -8.92 7.22
N HIS A 55 -1.84 -9.94 7.13
CA HIS A 55 -1.57 -11.29 7.67
C HIS A 55 -0.61 -12.10 6.79
N LYS A 56 -0.14 -11.52 5.68
CA LYS A 56 0.81 -12.13 4.74
C LYS A 56 2.02 -11.21 4.51
N ALA A 57 2.22 -10.23 5.38
CA ALA A 57 3.34 -9.28 5.29
C ALA A 57 4.70 -9.99 5.37
N ASP A 58 4.76 -11.19 5.99
CA ASP A 58 5.94 -12.07 6.03
C ASP A 58 6.40 -12.54 4.64
N LYS A 59 5.53 -12.52 3.66
CA LYS A 59 5.82 -12.93 2.29
C LYS A 59 6.20 -11.79 1.37
N ILE A 60 6.18 -10.56 1.88
CA ILE A 60 6.65 -9.37 1.15
C ILE A 60 8.15 -9.26 1.35
N ASN A 61 8.92 -9.61 0.34
CA ASN A 61 10.40 -9.66 0.38
C ASN A 61 11.04 -8.63 -0.56
N VAL A 62 10.30 -7.63 -0.98
CA VAL A 62 10.77 -6.55 -1.85
C VAL A 62 10.71 -5.21 -1.12
N PRO A 63 11.55 -4.23 -1.48
CA PRO A 63 11.42 -2.87 -0.97
C PRO A 63 10.02 -2.31 -1.21
N VAL A 64 9.49 -1.57 -0.22
CA VAL A 64 8.14 -0.99 -0.29
C VAL A 64 8.21 0.51 0.00
N LEU A 65 7.58 1.31 -0.87
CA LEU A 65 7.25 2.71 -0.65
C LEU A 65 5.74 2.83 -0.45
N ILE A 66 5.32 3.44 0.65
CA ILE A 66 3.92 3.62 1.01
C ILE A 66 3.59 5.12 0.96
N GLY A 67 2.53 5.48 0.21
CA GLY A 67 2.03 6.84 0.11
C GLY A 67 0.57 6.94 0.54
N HIS A 68 0.23 7.91 1.42
CA HIS A 68 -1.15 8.08 1.92
C HIS A 68 -1.43 9.54 2.28
N GLY A 69 -2.67 9.97 2.08
CA GLY A 69 -3.16 11.25 2.60
C GLY A 69 -3.68 11.08 4.03
N PHE A 70 -3.28 11.96 4.95
CA PHE A 70 -3.69 11.87 6.36
C PHE A 70 -5.20 11.99 6.56
N ASN A 71 -5.86 12.81 5.74
CA ASN A 71 -7.30 13.09 5.80
C ASN A 71 -8.10 12.25 4.80
N ASP A 72 -7.64 11.06 4.44
CA ASP A 72 -8.33 10.21 3.48
C ASP A 72 -9.72 9.78 4.00
N PRO A 73 -10.84 10.20 3.34
CA PRO A 73 -12.19 9.87 3.78
C PRO A 73 -12.66 8.49 3.29
N ARG A 74 -11.85 7.78 2.51
CA ARG A 74 -12.21 6.49 1.91
C ARG A 74 -11.45 5.33 2.53
N VAL A 75 -10.15 5.51 2.71
CA VAL A 75 -9.25 4.52 3.31
C VAL A 75 -8.53 5.18 4.48
N PRO A 76 -8.76 4.72 5.70
CA PRO A 76 -8.10 5.28 6.89
C PRO A 76 -6.58 5.23 6.78
N VAL A 77 -5.89 6.32 7.16
CA VAL A 77 -4.42 6.39 7.12
C VAL A 77 -3.74 5.31 7.96
N GLU A 78 -4.45 4.77 8.93
CA GLU A 78 -4.00 3.66 9.76
C GLU A 78 -3.73 2.37 8.98
N GLU A 79 -4.33 2.20 7.80
CA GLU A 79 -4.01 1.07 6.92
C GLU A 79 -2.55 1.15 6.45
N ALA A 80 -2.10 2.33 6.03
CA ALA A 80 -0.70 2.57 5.66
C ALA A 80 0.25 2.39 6.87
N MET A 81 -0.15 2.87 8.05
CA MET A 81 0.63 2.74 9.27
C MET A 81 0.76 1.28 9.71
N GLN A 82 -0.31 0.48 9.65
CA GLN A 82 -0.28 -0.95 9.96
C GLN A 82 0.72 -1.68 9.05
N LEU A 83 0.70 -1.41 7.75
CA LEU A 83 1.64 -2.03 6.81
C LEU A 83 3.09 -1.65 7.15
N ALA A 84 3.35 -0.38 7.40
CA ALA A 84 4.70 0.09 7.75
C ALA A 84 5.24 -0.57 9.02
N VAL A 85 4.41 -0.71 10.06
CA VAL A 85 4.77 -1.41 11.30
C VAL A 85 5.03 -2.89 11.03
N ALA A 86 4.12 -3.59 10.35
CA ALA A 86 4.27 -5.00 10.07
C ALA A 86 5.54 -5.35 9.26
N LEU A 87 5.94 -4.45 8.36
CA LEU A 87 7.20 -4.60 7.60
C LEU A 87 8.43 -4.33 8.47
N LYS A 88 8.40 -3.30 9.34
CA LYS A 88 9.49 -3.00 10.29
C LYS A 88 9.74 -4.13 11.27
N ASP A 89 8.71 -4.75 11.81
CA ASP A 89 8.81 -5.88 12.73
C ASP A 89 9.53 -7.08 12.09
N ARG A 90 9.56 -7.12 10.76
CA ARG A 90 10.28 -8.12 9.96
C ARG A 90 11.64 -7.67 9.46
N LYS A 91 12.21 -6.63 10.09
CA LYS A 91 13.51 -6.03 9.75
C LYS A 91 13.57 -5.47 8.33
N GLN A 92 12.46 -5.17 7.72
CA GLN A 92 12.39 -4.39 6.49
C GLN A 92 12.36 -2.89 6.82
N SER A 93 12.78 -2.07 5.89
CA SER A 93 12.79 -0.62 6.03
C SER A 93 11.85 0.02 4.99
N PRO A 94 10.52 -0.08 5.19
CA PRO A 94 9.59 0.55 4.25
C PRO A 94 9.76 2.07 4.30
N ARG A 95 9.67 2.71 3.14
CA ARG A 95 9.55 4.17 3.06
C ARG A 95 8.08 4.54 3.23
N LEU A 96 7.80 5.48 4.12
CA LEU A 96 6.44 5.93 4.40
C LEU A 96 6.35 7.44 4.14
N PHE A 97 5.43 7.83 3.29
CA PHE A 97 5.06 9.22 3.02
C PHE A 97 3.59 9.45 3.37
N ILE A 98 3.34 10.23 4.41
CA ILE A 98 2.00 10.69 4.79
C ILE A 98 1.91 12.18 4.50
N ALA A 99 1.03 12.57 3.59
CA ALA A 99 0.75 13.98 3.30
C ALA A 99 -0.31 14.50 4.29
N PRO A 100 0.02 15.46 5.18
CA PRO A 100 -0.86 15.86 6.30
C PRO A 100 -2.12 16.58 5.84
N ASP A 101 -2.10 17.15 4.66
CA ASP A 101 -3.13 18.01 4.10
C ASP A 101 -3.82 17.42 2.85
N GLU A 102 -3.66 16.10 2.62
CA GLU A 102 -4.26 15.35 1.50
C GLU A 102 -5.34 14.38 1.96
N GLY A 103 -6.25 14.11 1.01
CA GLY A 103 -7.28 13.09 1.11
C GLY A 103 -6.93 11.81 0.37
N HIS A 104 -7.88 11.27 -0.41
CA HIS A 104 -7.70 10.05 -1.17
C HIS A 104 -6.88 10.29 -2.44
N GLY A 105 -5.59 10.03 -2.36
CA GLY A 105 -4.62 10.37 -3.38
C GLY A 105 -4.06 11.79 -3.22
N PHE A 106 -3.08 12.15 -4.05
CA PHE A 106 -2.39 13.44 -3.97
C PHE A 106 -3.01 14.41 -4.99
N GLN A 107 -3.91 15.29 -4.52
CA GLN A 107 -4.61 16.27 -5.37
C GLN A 107 -3.81 17.57 -5.52
N LYS A 108 -3.16 18.01 -4.46
CA LYS A 108 -2.33 19.22 -4.48
C LYS A 108 -1.10 18.99 -5.34
N LEU A 109 -0.82 19.94 -6.24
CA LEU A 109 0.26 19.82 -7.20
C LEU A 109 1.63 19.58 -6.52
N GLU A 110 1.91 20.32 -5.47
CA GLU A 110 3.17 20.23 -4.72
C GLU A 110 3.37 18.83 -4.12
N ASN A 111 2.36 18.29 -3.44
CA ASN A 111 2.41 16.96 -2.86
C ASN A 111 2.55 15.87 -3.92
N ARG A 112 1.87 16.05 -5.05
CA ARG A 112 1.95 15.11 -6.18
C ARG A 112 3.33 15.11 -6.82
N ILE A 113 3.93 16.29 -7.04
CA ILE A 113 5.31 16.42 -7.55
C ILE A 113 6.27 15.76 -6.56
N TYR A 114 6.20 16.15 -5.29
CA TYR A 114 7.07 15.61 -4.24
C TYR A 114 6.97 14.08 -4.15
N PHE A 115 5.76 13.53 -4.13
CA PHE A 115 5.57 12.08 -4.06
C PHE A 115 6.14 11.37 -5.30
N ASN A 116 5.89 11.89 -6.50
CA ASN A 116 6.43 11.31 -7.73
C ASN A 116 7.96 11.33 -7.78
N GLU A 117 8.60 12.39 -7.29
CA GLU A 117 10.06 12.44 -7.14
C GLU A 117 10.56 11.34 -6.20
N ARG A 118 9.85 11.10 -5.07
CA ARG A 118 10.18 10.00 -4.15
C ARG A 118 9.99 8.63 -4.79
N VAL A 119 8.95 8.46 -5.63
CA VAL A 119 8.75 7.22 -6.39
C VAL A 119 9.90 6.98 -7.34
N VAL A 120 10.29 7.99 -8.14
CA VAL A 120 11.41 7.86 -9.08
C VAL A 120 12.70 7.52 -8.33
N GLN A 121 13.04 8.28 -7.30
CA GLN A 121 14.23 8.02 -6.48
C GLN A 121 14.21 6.61 -5.88
N PHE A 122 13.06 6.18 -5.35
CA PHE A 122 12.90 4.85 -4.77
C PHE A 122 13.13 3.74 -5.80
N LEU A 123 12.57 3.88 -6.99
CA LEU A 123 12.72 2.90 -8.07
C LEU A 123 14.15 2.86 -8.59
N ASP A 124 14.82 4.01 -8.75
CA ASP A 124 16.22 4.07 -9.15
C ASP A 124 17.13 3.35 -8.14
N GLU A 125 16.91 3.57 -6.86
CA GLU A 125 17.73 2.96 -5.80
C GLU A 125 17.46 1.46 -5.63
N THR A 126 16.28 0.98 -5.98
CA THR A 126 15.88 -0.42 -5.74
C THR A 126 16.00 -1.33 -6.97
N ILE A 127 15.63 -0.82 -8.14
CA ILE A 127 15.61 -1.60 -9.39
C ILE A 127 16.38 -0.95 -10.53
N GLY A 128 16.71 0.34 -10.46
CA GLY A 128 17.39 1.11 -11.53
C GLY A 128 18.83 0.65 -11.79
N ALA A 129 19.49 0.01 -10.83
CA ALA A 129 20.83 -0.55 -10.99
C ALA A 129 20.90 -1.80 -11.89
N ARG A 130 19.78 -2.32 -12.36
CA ARG A 130 19.76 -3.36 -13.39
C ARG A 130 20.10 -2.71 -14.73
N LYS A 131 21.31 -2.99 -15.26
CA LYS A 131 21.67 -2.59 -16.64
C LYS A 131 20.52 -2.91 -17.56
N PRO A 132 20.10 -1.98 -18.46
CA PRO A 132 19.11 -2.28 -19.48
C PRO A 132 19.51 -3.56 -20.18
N MET A 133 18.60 -4.53 -20.25
CA MET A 133 18.83 -5.71 -21.09
C MET A 133 19.01 -5.18 -22.51
N ALA A 134 20.16 -5.45 -23.13
CA ALA A 134 20.42 -5.08 -24.51
C ALA A 134 19.28 -5.71 -25.34
N ILE A 135 18.47 -4.85 -25.97
CA ILE A 135 17.48 -5.30 -26.94
C ILE A 135 18.30 -5.81 -28.13
N PRO A 136 18.21 -7.09 -28.51
CA PRO A 136 18.87 -7.55 -29.72
C PRO A 136 18.38 -6.71 -30.89
N ASN A 137 19.30 -6.10 -31.63
CA ASN A 137 18.95 -5.45 -32.89
C ASN A 137 18.27 -6.47 -33.82
N PRO A 138 17.21 -6.07 -34.53
CA PRO A 138 16.49 -6.95 -35.46
C PRO A 138 17.38 -7.46 -36.58
#